data_f0af2fb8b4e5c1b39448a6f278d37c60
#
_entry.id   f0af2fb8b4e5c1b39448a6f278d37c60
#
_cell.length_a   1.000
_cell.length_b   1.000
_cell.length_c   1.000
_cell.angle_alpha   90.00
_cell.angle_beta   90.00
_cell.angle_gamma   90.00
#
_symmetry.space_group_name_H-M   'P 1'
#
loop_
_entity.id
_entity.type
_entity.pdbx_description
1 polymer ?
#
loop_
_entity_poly.entity_id
_entity_poly.type
_entity_poly.pdbx_seq_one_letter_code
_entity_poly.pdbx_strand_id
1 'polypeptide(L)'
;MLKMASYSEDLLKGLEDTNFADRVKLGQINWIGKSTGVEMDVDIVGGGKFSIFTTCIETVYGITFFVIAPDGKLIKELMPRVENKEEVEAYIKETALKSNMDRTELNKGKSGVLVKGVKAINPINGKEVPIFLGDFVLGDYGTGAVMAVPSHDQRDFEYAQVHDIPMIQVIDGADVSLHAFEKGDYLGKGCKLINS
;
A
#
# COMPACT_ATOMS: atom_id res chain seq x y z
N MET A 1 -10.36 6.74 -25.19
CA MET A 1 -9.07 6.70 -24.46
C MET A 1 -8.24 5.55 -25.00
N LEU A 2 -6.98 5.74 -25.33
CA LEU A 2 -6.09 4.68 -25.85
C LEU A 2 -5.57 3.85 -24.67
N LYS A 3 -5.59 2.51 -24.80
CA LYS A 3 -5.07 1.58 -23.78
C LYS A 3 -3.54 1.45 -23.92
N MET A 4 -2.79 2.50 -23.58
CA MET A 4 -1.33 2.54 -23.71
C MET A 4 -0.61 1.59 -22.77
N ALA A 5 -1.17 1.32 -21.59
CA ALA A 5 -0.54 0.48 -20.57
C ALA A 5 -0.24 -0.97 -21.05
N SER A 6 -1.05 -1.51 -21.98
CA SER A 6 -0.80 -2.84 -22.55
C SER A 6 0.45 -2.92 -23.46
N TYR A 7 1.00 -1.77 -23.86
CA TYR A 7 2.19 -1.65 -24.69
C TYR A 7 3.45 -1.23 -23.92
N SER A 8 3.37 -1.13 -22.60
CA SER A 8 4.48 -0.62 -21.77
C SER A 8 5.78 -1.39 -21.97
N GLU A 9 5.72 -2.72 -22.05
CA GLU A 9 6.90 -3.56 -22.30
C GLU A 9 7.49 -3.33 -23.70
N ASP A 10 6.64 -3.22 -24.73
CA ASP A 10 7.06 -3.00 -26.11
C ASP A 10 7.68 -1.60 -26.27
N LEU A 11 7.10 -0.60 -25.57
CA LEU A 11 7.66 0.75 -25.54
C LEU A 11 9.05 0.79 -24.89
N LEU A 12 9.23 0.08 -23.76
CA LEU A 12 10.54 0.01 -23.12
C LEU A 12 11.59 -0.67 -24.00
N LYS A 13 11.25 -1.81 -24.63
CA LYS A 13 12.15 -2.50 -25.57
C LYS A 13 12.47 -1.63 -26.79
N GLY A 14 11.46 -0.99 -27.37
CA GLY A 14 11.64 -0.12 -28.54
C GLY A 14 12.54 1.08 -28.29
N LEU A 15 12.76 1.51 -27.06
CA LEU A 15 13.71 2.59 -26.74
C LEU A 15 15.16 2.20 -27.04
N GLU A 16 15.51 0.90 -26.99
CA GLU A 16 16.86 0.40 -27.28
C GLU A 16 17.26 0.69 -28.74
N ASP A 17 16.30 0.57 -29.66
CA ASP A 17 16.49 0.74 -31.11
C ASP A 17 16.38 2.21 -31.56
N THR A 18 16.16 3.16 -30.64
CA THR A 18 16.04 4.58 -30.98
C THR A 18 17.38 5.31 -30.85
N ASN A 19 17.58 6.34 -31.70
CA ASN A 19 18.71 7.28 -31.59
C ASN A 19 18.42 8.46 -30.63
N PHE A 20 17.58 8.27 -29.61
CA PHE A 20 17.32 9.29 -28.61
C PHE A 20 18.52 9.51 -27.70
N ALA A 21 18.75 10.74 -27.28
CA ALA A 21 19.73 11.04 -26.24
C ALA A 21 19.38 10.31 -24.94
N ASP A 22 20.38 9.87 -24.15
CA ASP A 22 20.20 9.08 -22.94
C ASP A 22 19.24 9.71 -21.95
N ARG A 23 19.29 11.03 -21.77
CA ARG A 23 18.35 11.75 -20.90
C ARG A 23 16.88 11.59 -21.33
N VAL A 24 16.63 11.46 -22.64
CA VAL A 24 15.27 11.29 -23.18
C VAL A 24 14.82 9.86 -22.97
N LYS A 25 15.69 8.88 -23.22
CA LYS A 25 15.42 7.47 -22.94
C LYS A 25 15.10 7.27 -21.46
N LEU A 26 15.94 7.80 -20.58
CA LEU A 26 15.74 7.72 -19.12
C LEU A 26 14.43 8.39 -18.68
N GLY A 27 14.10 9.54 -19.25
CA GLY A 27 12.84 10.23 -19.00
C GLY A 27 11.61 9.38 -19.36
N GLN A 28 11.66 8.67 -20.51
CA GLN A 28 10.58 7.79 -20.94
C GLN A 28 10.50 6.51 -20.09
N ILE A 29 11.63 5.91 -19.73
CA ILE A 29 11.70 4.74 -18.83
C ILE A 29 11.05 5.09 -17.49
N ASN A 30 11.43 6.23 -16.90
CA ASN A 30 10.87 6.70 -15.63
C ASN A 30 9.37 7.02 -15.73
N TRP A 31 8.92 7.56 -16.86
CA TRP A 31 7.51 7.86 -17.12
C TRP A 31 6.66 6.59 -17.24
N ILE A 32 7.17 5.56 -17.93
CA ILE A 32 6.50 4.25 -18.05
C ILE A 32 6.46 3.57 -16.68
N GLY A 33 7.51 3.76 -15.85
CA GLY A 33 7.51 3.42 -14.44
C GLY A 33 7.35 1.92 -14.17
N LYS A 34 8.12 1.05 -14.86
CA LYS A 34 8.12 -0.39 -14.52
C LYS A 34 8.63 -0.58 -13.10
N SER A 35 7.76 -1.09 -12.22
CA SER A 35 8.13 -1.49 -10.87
C SER A 35 8.22 -3.01 -10.75
N THR A 36 9.21 -3.47 -9.98
CA THR A 36 9.37 -4.88 -9.63
C THR A 36 9.11 -5.02 -8.14
N GLY A 37 8.34 -6.03 -7.77
CA GLY A 37 7.98 -6.27 -6.37
C GLY A 37 7.54 -7.71 -6.15
N VAL A 38 6.98 -7.95 -4.99
CA VAL A 38 6.50 -9.26 -4.54
C VAL A 38 5.01 -9.18 -4.25
N GLU A 39 4.28 -10.17 -4.74
CA GLU A 39 2.89 -10.40 -4.36
C GLU A 39 2.85 -11.41 -3.22
N MET A 40 2.06 -11.15 -2.20
CA MET A 40 1.90 -12.02 -1.05
C MET A 40 0.42 -12.23 -0.73
N ASP A 41 0.06 -13.47 -0.42
CA ASP A 41 -1.25 -13.81 0.11
C ASP A 41 -1.31 -13.52 1.62
N VAL A 42 -2.41 -12.96 2.05
CA VAL A 42 -2.71 -12.60 3.45
C VAL A 42 -3.99 -13.30 3.85
N ASP A 43 -3.91 -14.13 4.88
CA ASP A 43 -5.08 -14.82 5.41
C ASP A 43 -5.93 -13.91 6.31
N ILE A 44 -7.24 -14.15 6.29
CA ILE A 44 -8.21 -13.44 7.13
C ILE A 44 -8.63 -14.35 8.27
N VAL A 45 -8.61 -13.85 9.50
CA VAL A 45 -9.08 -14.58 10.68
C VAL A 45 -10.53 -15.05 10.46
N GLY A 46 -10.77 -16.34 10.64
CA GLY A 46 -12.09 -16.93 10.37
C GLY A 46 -12.36 -17.29 8.91
N GLY A 47 -11.33 -17.22 8.06
CA GLY A 47 -11.36 -17.72 6.67
C GLY A 47 -11.45 -16.63 5.63
N GLY A 48 -10.97 -16.97 4.43
CA GLY A 48 -10.74 -16.06 3.30
C GLY A 48 -9.31 -15.57 3.23
N LYS A 49 -8.93 -15.05 2.10
CA LYS A 49 -7.62 -14.45 1.86
C LYS A 49 -7.70 -13.31 0.82
N PHE A 50 -6.69 -12.45 0.82
CA PHE A 50 -6.48 -11.44 -0.21
C PHE A 50 -4.99 -11.35 -0.53
N SER A 51 -4.63 -10.79 -1.67
CA SER A 51 -3.23 -10.56 -2.04
C SER A 51 -2.88 -9.09 -1.91
N ILE A 52 -1.64 -8.83 -1.58
CA ILE A 52 -1.01 -7.49 -1.60
C ILE A 52 0.19 -7.52 -2.51
N PHE A 53 0.56 -6.38 -3.08
CA PHE A 53 1.79 -6.19 -3.82
C PHE A 53 2.66 -5.14 -3.13
N THR A 54 3.95 -5.43 -2.97
CA THR A 54 4.91 -4.48 -2.41
C THR A 54 6.21 -4.42 -3.21
N THR A 55 6.78 -3.24 -3.33
CA THR A 55 8.15 -3.01 -3.85
C THR A 55 9.20 -2.95 -2.74
N CYS A 56 8.78 -3.02 -1.47
CA CYS A 56 9.61 -2.90 -0.28
C CYS A 56 9.48 -4.15 0.59
N ILE A 57 9.90 -5.31 0.03
CA ILE A 57 9.77 -6.61 0.73
C ILE A 57 10.57 -6.63 2.04
N GLU A 58 11.62 -5.84 2.14
CA GLU A 58 12.46 -5.71 3.32
C GLU A 58 11.73 -5.15 4.54
N THR A 59 10.59 -4.48 4.35
CA THR A 59 9.82 -3.86 5.44
C THR A 59 8.67 -4.73 5.97
N VAL A 60 8.45 -5.91 5.42
CA VAL A 60 7.27 -6.77 5.73
C VAL A 60 7.16 -7.18 7.20
N TYR A 61 8.29 -7.29 7.91
CA TYR A 61 8.29 -7.58 9.34
C TYR A 61 7.68 -6.45 10.18
N GLY A 62 7.66 -5.23 9.62
CA GLY A 62 7.07 -4.04 10.22
C GLY A 62 5.57 -3.83 9.94
N ILE A 63 4.89 -4.80 9.31
CA ILE A 63 3.45 -4.71 9.04
C ILE A 63 2.68 -4.68 10.37
N THR A 64 1.89 -3.62 10.57
CA THR A 64 1.03 -3.47 11.75
C THR A 64 -0.44 -3.34 11.41
N PHE A 65 -0.80 -3.08 10.16
CA PHE A 65 -2.18 -3.12 9.66
C PHE A 65 -2.20 -3.32 8.14
N PHE A 66 -3.38 -3.58 7.61
CA PHE A 66 -3.64 -3.58 6.17
C PHE A 66 -4.70 -2.54 5.83
N VAL A 67 -4.61 -1.99 4.63
CA VAL A 67 -5.61 -1.06 4.10
C VAL A 67 -6.19 -1.64 2.82
N ILE A 68 -7.52 -1.67 2.73
CA ILE A 68 -8.24 -2.17 1.57
C ILE A 68 -9.09 -1.07 0.92
N ALA A 69 -9.35 -1.21 -0.36
CA ALA A 69 -10.10 -0.26 -1.15
C ALA A 69 -11.59 -0.25 -0.77
N PRO A 70 -12.22 0.93 -0.55
CA PRO A 70 -13.64 1.05 -0.27
C PRO A 70 -14.55 0.61 -1.42
N ASP A 71 -14.07 0.72 -2.66
CA ASP A 71 -14.74 0.32 -3.90
C ASP A 71 -14.35 -1.09 -4.37
N GLY A 72 -13.46 -1.77 -3.63
CA GLY A 72 -12.96 -3.10 -3.94
C GLY A 72 -14.00 -4.22 -3.78
N LYS A 73 -13.67 -5.40 -4.30
CA LYS A 73 -14.49 -6.62 -4.10
C LYS A 73 -14.37 -7.15 -2.68
N LEU A 74 -13.16 -7.04 -2.10
CA LEU A 74 -12.85 -7.61 -0.79
C LEU A 74 -13.77 -7.08 0.31
N ILE A 75 -14.01 -5.76 0.39
CA ILE A 75 -14.90 -5.22 1.41
C ILE A 75 -16.33 -5.74 1.27
N LYS A 76 -16.82 -5.96 0.05
CA LYS A 76 -18.16 -6.52 -0.19
C LYS A 76 -18.28 -7.95 0.35
N GLU A 77 -17.24 -8.74 0.21
CA GLU A 77 -17.15 -10.11 0.74
C GLU A 77 -17.05 -10.12 2.27
N LEU A 78 -16.41 -9.11 2.86
CA LEU A 78 -16.23 -8.98 4.31
C LEU A 78 -17.46 -8.40 5.04
N MET A 79 -18.32 -7.63 4.35
CA MET A 79 -19.48 -6.95 4.95
C MET A 79 -20.35 -7.81 5.86
N PRO A 80 -20.63 -9.11 5.60
CA PRO A 80 -21.40 -9.95 6.51
C PRO A 80 -20.77 -10.07 7.91
N ARG A 81 -19.45 -9.95 8.01
CA ARG A 81 -18.64 -10.11 9.23
C ARG A 81 -18.31 -8.80 9.94
N VAL A 82 -18.57 -7.67 9.28
CA VAL A 82 -18.27 -6.32 9.82
C VAL A 82 -19.25 -5.98 10.94
N GLU A 83 -18.74 -5.55 12.09
CA GLU A 83 -19.55 -5.16 13.24
C GLU A 83 -20.05 -3.70 13.13
N ASN A 84 -19.22 -2.79 12.60
CA ASN A 84 -19.55 -1.36 12.43
C ASN A 84 -20.04 -1.04 11.01
N LYS A 85 -21.01 -1.79 10.50
CA LYS A 85 -21.50 -1.70 9.11
C LYS A 85 -21.93 -0.30 8.70
N GLU A 86 -22.66 0.41 9.55
CA GLU A 86 -23.16 1.75 9.27
C GLU A 86 -22.02 2.75 9.01
N GLU A 87 -20.96 2.70 9.83
CA GLU A 87 -19.77 3.53 9.70
C GLU A 87 -19.01 3.21 8.40
N VAL A 88 -18.83 1.92 8.12
CA VAL A 88 -18.16 1.42 6.90
C VAL A 88 -18.94 1.80 5.64
N GLU A 89 -20.26 1.63 5.63
CA GLU A 89 -21.11 2.01 4.50
C GLU A 89 -21.14 3.52 4.27
N ALA A 90 -21.15 4.32 5.34
CA ALA A 90 -21.08 5.77 5.24
C ALA A 90 -19.76 6.21 4.59
N TYR A 91 -18.65 5.60 5.01
CA TYR A 91 -17.33 5.87 4.44
C TYR A 91 -17.23 5.46 2.96
N ILE A 92 -17.78 4.31 2.59
CA ILE A 92 -17.84 3.86 1.19
C ILE A 92 -18.62 4.87 0.32
N LYS A 93 -19.77 5.35 0.82
CA LYS A 93 -20.59 6.35 0.10
C LYS A 93 -19.86 7.67 -0.04
N GLU A 94 -19.20 8.15 1.02
CA GLU A 94 -18.39 9.38 0.97
C GLU A 94 -17.26 9.26 -0.07
N THR A 95 -16.52 8.14 -0.03
CA THR A 95 -15.40 7.91 -0.93
C THR A 95 -15.86 7.80 -2.39
N ALA A 96 -17.03 7.25 -2.65
CA ALA A 96 -17.60 7.15 -4.00
C ALA A 96 -17.88 8.52 -4.67
N LEU A 97 -17.95 9.59 -3.89
CA LEU A 97 -18.11 10.96 -4.41
C LEU A 97 -16.77 11.61 -4.80
N LYS A 98 -15.65 11.02 -4.40
CA LYS A 98 -14.30 11.53 -4.70
C LYS A 98 -13.82 10.98 -6.05
N SER A 99 -13.13 11.78 -6.83
CA SER A 99 -12.43 11.27 -8.03
C SER A 99 -11.17 10.50 -7.62
N ASN A 100 -10.66 9.61 -8.51
CA ASN A 100 -9.40 8.91 -8.26
C ASN A 100 -8.22 9.89 -8.05
N MET A 101 -8.25 11.05 -8.73
CA MET A 101 -7.26 12.10 -8.52
C MET A 101 -7.33 12.69 -7.11
N ASP A 102 -8.53 13.00 -6.61
CA ASP A 102 -8.73 13.51 -5.26
C ASP A 102 -8.29 12.52 -4.18
N ARG A 103 -8.48 11.23 -4.44
CA ARG A 103 -8.14 10.12 -3.53
C ARG A 103 -6.63 9.89 -3.44
N THR A 104 -5.89 10.08 -4.54
CA THR A 104 -4.45 9.80 -4.63
C THR A 104 -3.56 11.02 -4.45
N GLU A 105 -4.14 12.21 -4.21
CA GLU A 105 -3.36 13.43 -4.00
C GLU A 105 -2.52 13.34 -2.71
N LEU A 106 -1.19 13.50 -2.86
CA LEU A 106 -0.22 13.29 -1.79
C LEU A 106 -0.34 14.27 -0.61
N ASN A 107 -0.94 15.44 -0.83
CA ASN A 107 -1.01 16.52 0.16
C ASN A 107 -2.28 16.50 1.03
N LYS A 108 -3.20 15.57 0.81
CA LYS A 108 -4.39 15.41 1.64
C LYS A 108 -4.11 14.40 2.74
N GLY A 109 -4.53 14.76 3.97
CA GLY A 109 -4.53 13.82 5.09
C GLY A 109 -5.30 12.54 4.70
N LYS A 110 -4.75 11.39 5.03
CA LYS A 110 -5.37 10.09 4.75
C LYS A 110 -6.59 9.91 5.64
N SER A 111 -7.74 9.68 5.03
CA SER A 111 -8.93 9.24 5.74
C SER A 111 -9.04 7.73 5.71
N GLY A 112 -9.69 7.16 6.72
CA GLY A 112 -9.96 5.74 6.75
C GLY A 112 -10.85 5.36 7.92
N VAL A 113 -11.40 4.14 7.85
CA VAL A 113 -12.24 3.57 8.88
C VAL A 113 -11.81 2.16 9.22
N LEU A 114 -11.74 1.83 10.51
CA LEU A 114 -11.44 0.49 10.98
C LEU A 114 -12.59 -0.47 10.62
N VAL A 115 -12.27 -1.61 10.04
CA VAL A 115 -13.22 -2.71 9.78
C VAL A 115 -13.33 -3.59 11.02
N LYS A 116 -14.22 -3.24 11.95
CA LYS A 116 -14.39 -3.98 13.22
C LYS A 116 -14.94 -5.39 12.98
N GLY A 117 -14.51 -6.35 13.77
CA GLY A 117 -14.90 -7.76 13.66
C GLY A 117 -14.11 -8.56 12.62
N VAL A 118 -13.24 -7.90 11.83
CA VAL A 118 -12.40 -8.57 10.84
C VAL A 118 -10.94 -8.20 11.07
N LYS A 119 -10.06 -9.20 11.06
CA LYS A 119 -8.61 -9.04 11.17
C LYS A 119 -7.91 -9.85 10.10
N ALA A 120 -6.73 -9.41 9.70
CA ALA A 120 -5.82 -10.16 8.86
C ALA A 120 -4.74 -10.83 9.71
N ILE A 121 -4.13 -11.88 9.17
CA ILE A 121 -2.98 -12.54 9.76
C ILE A 121 -1.74 -12.05 9.00
N ASN A 122 -0.81 -11.40 9.72
CA ASN A 122 0.46 -11.02 9.13
C ASN A 122 1.19 -12.28 8.62
N PRO A 123 1.44 -12.42 7.31
CA PRO A 123 1.96 -13.65 6.72
C PRO A 123 3.37 -14.00 7.18
N ILE A 124 4.07 -13.05 7.79
CA ILE A 124 5.47 -13.22 8.20
C ILE A 124 5.57 -13.72 9.64
N ASN A 125 4.78 -13.16 10.57
CA ASN A 125 4.92 -13.46 12.00
C ASN A 125 3.67 -14.10 12.63
N GLY A 126 2.62 -14.33 11.84
CA GLY A 126 1.37 -14.97 12.29
C GLY A 126 0.49 -14.13 13.22
N LYS A 127 0.86 -12.87 13.49
CA LYS A 127 0.06 -12.01 14.38
C LYS A 127 -1.19 -11.50 13.69
N GLU A 128 -2.27 -11.40 14.46
CA GLU A 128 -3.47 -10.73 14.00
C GLU A 128 -3.26 -9.21 13.98
N VAL A 129 -3.61 -8.59 12.85
CA VAL A 129 -3.51 -7.14 12.64
C VAL A 129 -4.85 -6.60 12.12
N PRO A 130 -5.19 -5.33 12.41
CA PRO A 130 -6.43 -4.73 11.95
C PRO A 130 -6.43 -4.50 10.44
N ILE A 131 -7.65 -4.44 9.88
CA ILE A 131 -7.90 -4.03 8.50
C ILE A 131 -8.65 -2.69 8.54
N PHE A 132 -8.19 -1.75 7.73
CA PHE A 132 -8.84 -0.46 7.53
C PHE A 132 -9.35 -0.33 6.08
N LEU A 133 -10.40 0.43 5.88
CA LEU A 133 -10.68 1.04 4.58
C LEU A 133 -9.90 2.34 4.46
N GLY A 134 -9.30 2.59 3.30
CA GLY A 134 -8.61 3.85 3.03
C GLY A 134 -8.95 4.36 1.63
N ASP A 135 -9.32 5.63 1.51
CA ASP A 135 -9.70 6.23 0.22
C ASP A 135 -8.52 6.36 -0.76
N PHE A 136 -7.29 6.27 -0.27
CA PHE A 136 -6.07 6.26 -1.08
C PHE A 136 -5.75 4.91 -1.73
N VAL A 137 -6.47 3.83 -1.40
CA VAL A 137 -6.37 2.52 -2.06
C VAL A 137 -7.51 2.39 -3.07
N LEU A 138 -7.16 2.12 -4.33
CA LEU A 138 -8.11 1.99 -5.44
C LEU A 138 -8.44 0.52 -5.71
N GLY A 139 -9.73 0.21 -5.86
CA GLY A 139 -10.18 -1.17 -6.06
C GLY A 139 -9.92 -1.74 -7.44
N ASP A 140 -9.64 -0.89 -8.43
CA ASP A 140 -9.32 -1.24 -9.82
C ASP A 140 -7.82 -1.16 -10.13
N TYR A 141 -6.98 -0.86 -9.13
CA TYR A 141 -5.53 -0.76 -9.27
C TYR A 141 -4.82 -1.80 -8.39
N GLY A 142 -3.96 -2.62 -9.00
CA GLY A 142 -3.26 -3.70 -8.30
C GLY A 142 -4.22 -4.73 -7.70
N THR A 143 -3.96 -5.09 -6.45
CA THR A 143 -4.78 -6.06 -5.69
C THR A 143 -5.95 -5.43 -4.95
N GLY A 144 -6.06 -4.09 -4.94
CA GLY A 144 -7.04 -3.36 -4.14
C GLY A 144 -6.79 -3.43 -2.62
N ALA A 145 -5.59 -3.87 -2.23
CA ALA A 145 -5.15 -3.96 -0.84
C ALA A 145 -3.66 -3.64 -0.73
N VAL A 146 -3.25 -3.01 0.36
CA VAL A 146 -1.85 -2.68 0.65
C VAL A 146 -1.50 -3.03 2.09
N MET A 147 -0.24 -3.39 2.31
CA MET A 147 0.33 -3.48 3.65
C MET A 147 0.68 -2.07 4.16
N ALA A 148 0.63 -1.89 5.47
CA ALA A 148 1.06 -0.65 6.11
C ALA A 148 2.23 -0.93 7.06
N VAL A 149 3.28 -0.12 6.88
CA VAL A 149 4.56 -0.23 7.61
C VAL A 149 4.97 1.13 8.19
N PRO A 150 4.34 1.59 9.27
CA PRO A 150 4.44 2.97 9.77
C PRO A 150 5.87 3.47 10.02
N SER A 151 6.78 2.59 10.42
CA SER A 151 8.18 3.00 10.65
C SER A 151 8.97 3.25 9.35
N HIS A 152 8.42 2.85 8.18
CA HIS A 152 9.13 2.88 6.89
C HIS A 152 8.35 3.48 5.72
N ASP A 153 7.14 3.98 5.97
CA ASP A 153 6.34 4.79 5.05
C ASP A 153 5.74 5.97 5.82
N GLN A 154 6.07 7.20 5.41
CA GLN A 154 5.64 8.41 6.11
C GLN A 154 4.12 8.55 6.17
N ARG A 155 3.42 8.10 5.15
CA ARG A 155 1.96 8.17 5.11
C ARG A 155 1.31 7.18 6.08
N ASP A 156 1.90 6.00 6.22
CA ASP A 156 1.46 5.01 7.19
C ASP A 156 1.79 5.46 8.61
N PHE A 157 2.91 6.16 8.78
CA PHE A 157 3.32 6.77 10.06
C PHE A 157 2.28 7.77 10.57
N GLU A 158 1.90 8.74 9.73
CA GLU A 158 0.88 9.73 10.07
C GLU A 158 -0.48 9.09 10.36
N TYR A 159 -0.85 8.07 9.57
CA TYR A 159 -2.07 7.32 9.78
C TYR A 159 -2.05 6.56 11.11
N ALA A 160 -0.94 5.88 11.41
CA ALA A 160 -0.78 5.14 12.65
C ALA A 160 -0.81 6.04 13.89
N GLN A 161 -0.28 7.26 13.82
CA GLN A 161 -0.39 8.23 14.90
C GLN A 161 -1.83 8.64 15.19
N VAL A 162 -2.63 8.90 14.14
CA VAL A 162 -4.04 9.29 14.29
C VAL A 162 -4.89 8.18 14.89
N HIS A 163 -4.59 6.92 14.58
CA HIS A 163 -5.36 5.75 14.98
C HIS A 163 -4.76 4.98 16.14
N ASP A 164 -3.70 5.49 16.79
CA ASP A 164 -2.97 4.83 17.89
C ASP A 164 -2.54 3.39 17.55
N ILE A 165 -2.02 3.19 16.33
CA ILE A 165 -1.57 1.89 15.85
C ILE A 165 -0.08 1.72 16.21
N PRO A 166 0.35 0.54 16.70
CA PRO A 166 1.75 0.26 16.99
C PRO A 166 2.65 0.44 15.76
N MET A 167 3.86 0.94 15.96
CA MET A 167 4.89 1.08 14.95
C MET A 167 6.06 0.15 15.27
N ILE A 168 6.51 -0.61 14.28
CA ILE A 168 7.60 -1.58 14.42
C ILE A 168 8.70 -1.20 13.44
N GLN A 169 9.81 -0.71 13.97
CA GLN A 169 11.01 -0.46 13.17
C GLN A 169 11.69 -1.78 12.83
N VAL A 170 12.00 -2.00 11.54
CA VAL A 170 12.66 -3.22 11.07
C VAL A 170 13.91 -2.96 10.25
N ILE A 171 14.26 -1.71 10.01
CA ILE A 171 15.52 -1.29 9.41
C ILE A 171 16.21 -0.33 10.39
N ASP A 172 17.44 -0.65 10.81
CA ASP A 172 18.23 0.21 11.68
C ASP A 172 18.76 1.44 10.94
N GLY A 173 19.24 2.43 11.70
CA GLY A 173 19.98 3.57 11.15
C GLY A 173 19.34 4.94 11.37
N ALA A 174 18.11 5.01 11.88
CA ALA A 174 17.47 6.26 12.25
C ALA A 174 16.52 6.11 13.45
N ASP A 175 16.22 7.23 14.11
CA ASP A 175 15.16 7.34 15.10
C ASP A 175 13.82 7.55 14.35
N VAL A 176 12.90 6.61 14.52
CA VAL A 176 11.55 6.64 13.89
C VAL A 176 10.48 7.19 14.82
N SER A 177 10.83 7.91 15.87
CA SER A 177 9.86 8.44 16.83
C SER A 177 9.07 9.63 16.29
N LEU A 178 9.63 10.39 15.35
CA LEU A 178 9.05 11.62 14.83
C LEU A 178 8.63 11.52 13.35
N HIS A 179 9.25 10.63 12.59
CA HIS A 179 8.96 10.42 11.16
C HIS A 179 9.43 9.03 10.73
N ALA A 180 8.90 8.55 9.62
CA ALA A 180 9.31 7.27 9.06
C ALA A 180 10.72 7.31 8.47
N PHE A 181 11.40 6.16 8.45
CA PHE A 181 12.70 5.96 7.80
C PHE A 181 12.47 5.24 6.47
N GLU A 182 12.30 6.01 5.41
CA GLU A 182 11.83 5.53 4.11
C GLU A 182 12.96 4.93 3.25
N LYS A 183 12.58 4.21 2.19
CA LYS A 183 13.50 3.54 1.25
C LYS A 183 14.55 4.48 0.66
N GLY A 184 14.19 5.72 0.37
CA GLY A 184 15.12 6.74 -0.09
C GLY A 184 16.23 7.07 0.92
N ASP A 185 15.96 6.84 2.20
CA ASP A 185 16.88 7.16 3.29
C ASP A 185 17.82 6.02 3.63
N TYR A 186 17.40 4.77 3.53
CA TYR A 186 18.21 3.60 3.92
C TYR A 186 18.85 2.84 2.75
N LEU A 187 18.33 2.95 1.55
CA LEU A 187 18.82 2.20 0.40
C LEU A 187 20.27 2.54 0.08
N GLY A 188 21.12 1.52 0.03
CA GLY A 188 22.55 1.67 -0.27
C GLY A 188 23.43 2.15 0.90
N LYS A 189 22.87 2.38 2.10
CA LYS A 189 23.61 2.86 3.28
C LYS A 189 24.12 1.76 4.20
N GLY A 190 23.94 0.49 3.85
CA GLY A 190 24.40 -0.65 4.64
C GLY A 190 23.62 -0.87 5.94
N CYS A 191 22.40 -0.32 6.03
CA CYS A 191 21.47 -0.56 7.14
C CYS A 191 21.13 -2.05 7.26
N LYS A 192 20.83 -2.50 8.47
CA LYS A 192 20.54 -3.92 8.76
C LYS A 192 19.07 -4.09 9.09
N LEU A 193 18.55 -5.27 8.81
CA LEU A 193 17.26 -5.68 9.33
C LEU A 193 17.36 -5.94 10.84
N ILE A 194 16.38 -5.44 11.57
CA ILE A 194 16.17 -5.65 13.00
C ILE A 194 14.73 -6.08 13.24
N ASN A 195 14.44 -6.72 14.34
CA ASN A 195 13.09 -7.18 14.68
C ASN A 195 12.44 -8.10 13.60
N SER A 196 13.29 -8.87 12.90
CA SER A 196 12.90 -9.78 11.83
C SER A 196 13.00 -11.24 12.25
#